data_b076b92e8cefde3253617eab3c2132bb
#
_entry.id   b076b92e8cefde3253617eab3c2132bb
#
_cell.length_a   1.000
_cell.length_b   1.000
_cell.length_c   1.000
_cell.angle_alpha   90.00
_cell.angle_beta   90.00
_cell.angle_gamma   90.00
#
_symmetry.space_group_name_H-M   'P 1'
#
loop_
_entity.id
_entity.type
_entity.pdbx_description
1 polymer ?
#
loop_
_entity_poly.entity_id
_entity_poly.type
_entity_poly.pdbx_seq_one_letter_code
_entity_poly.pdbx_strand_id
1 'polypeptide(L)'
;MVVDNTLLDKLKLFGLNSYQAKLWTALLSRGVATAGELSDISNVPRSRAYDVLESLEKKGIIIMKIGKPIKYIAVPPSEVVKRVQNKLKEDMDRQTVQLEQVKTSDIMSELQMLHTQGVEKVYPTEMTASIKGMSNIYDHISSVLENAKDFVYISTTDQGLVRKADALKKNFKQLKKKGVKIRISVPLTKVSKPAIDELKEYAEVRHCDNDSRFVLVDGKQLIFMLVSDKDINASYDTAVAIDAPFFAKSFQDLFDKNWESMKKL
;
A
#
# COMPACT_ATOMS: atom_id res chain seq x y z
N MET A 1 12.14 -36.65 9.55
CA MET A 1 12.23 -35.29 10.12
C MET A 1 10.94 -34.58 9.79
N VAL A 2 10.09 -34.31 10.79
CA VAL A 2 8.85 -33.56 10.56
C VAL A 2 9.25 -32.10 10.42
N VAL A 3 9.20 -31.58 9.22
CA VAL A 3 9.44 -30.16 8.97
C VAL A 3 8.26 -29.42 9.62
N ASP A 4 8.56 -28.58 10.59
CA ASP A 4 7.56 -27.80 11.32
C ASP A 4 6.77 -26.91 10.34
N ASN A 5 5.46 -26.84 10.53
CA ASN A 5 4.57 -26.03 9.69
C ASN A 5 4.99 -24.55 9.68
N THR A 6 5.54 -24.05 10.79
CA THR A 6 6.11 -22.70 10.90
C THR A 6 7.29 -22.47 9.93
N LEU A 7 8.13 -23.48 9.71
CA LEU A 7 9.22 -23.39 8.73
C LEU A 7 8.66 -23.39 7.30
N LEU A 8 7.68 -24.26 7.02
CA LEU A 8 7.05 -24.31 5.70
C LEU A 8 6.37 -23.00 5.34
N ASP A 9 5.73 -22.34 6.31
CA ASP A 9 5.09 -21.04 6.09
C ASP A 9 6.13 -19.93 5.81
N LYS A 10 7.26 -19.93 6.50
CA LYS A 10 8.36 -19.00 6.19
C LYS A 10 8.96 -19.24 4.80
N LEU A 11 9.00 -20.49 4.32
CA LEU A 11 9.50 -20.80 2.98
C LEU A 11 8.58 -20.33 1.85
N LYS A 12 7.32 -19.96 2.14
CA LYS A 12 6.45 -19.27 1.18
C LYS A 12 7.02 -17.91 0.75
N LEU A 13 7.79 -17.22 1.61
CA LEU A 13 8.48 -15.98 1.25
C LEU A 13 9.51 -16.16 0.12
N PHE A 14 10.00 -17.40 -0.08
CA PHE A 14 10.86 -17.76 -1.21
C PHE A 14 10.09 -18.06 -2.49
N GLY A 15 8.76 -17.87 -2.49
CA GLY A 15 7.89 -18.24 -3.60
C GLY A 15 7.75 -19.75 -3.76
N LEU A 16 7.93 -20.54 -2.70
CA LEU A 16 7.80 -21.98 -2.71
C LEU A 16 6.40 -22.42 -2.28
N ASN A 17 5.80 -23.34 -3.04
CA ASN A 17 4.62 -24.06 -2.60
C ASN A 17 4.99 -25.18 -1.60
N SER A 18 3.99 -25.79 -0.97
CA SER A 18 4.19 -26.81 0.07
C SER A 18 5.05 -28.00 -0.40
N TYR A 19 4.89 -28.48 -1.63
CA TYR A 19 5.68 -29.59 -2.14
C TYR A 19 7.12 -29.17 -2.45
N GLN A 20 7.31 -27.99 -3.02
CA GLN A 20 8.63 -27.41 -3.26
C GLN A 20 9.40 -27.23 -1.96
N ALA A 21 8.77 -26.67 -0.92
CA ALA A 21 9.38 -26.50 0.39
C ALA A 21 9.78 -27.83 1.03
N LYS A 22 8.90 -28.85 0.98
CA LYS A 22 9.20 -30.19 1.51
C LYS A 22 10.36 -30.87 0.79
N LEU A 23 10.38 -30.85 -0.55
CA LEU A 23 11.45 -31.46 -1.33
C LEU A 23 12.77 -30.73 -1.15
N TRP A 24 12.76 -29.39 -1.10
CA TRP A 24 13.97 -28.62 -0.87
C TRP A 24 14.56 -28.84 0.52
N THR A 25 13.74 -28.85 1.58
CA THR A 25 14.20 -29.14 2.94
C THR A 25 14.73 -30.58 3.09
N ALA A 26 14.10 -31.55 2.42
CA ALA A 26 14.61 -32.92 2.35
C ALA A 26 15.97 -32.96 1.65
N LEU A 27 16.15 -32.24 0.55
CA LEU A 27 17.41 -32.16 -0.17
C LEU A 27 18.48 -31.44 0.65
N LEU A 28 18.16 -30.37 1.36
CA LEU A 28 19.10 -29.69 2.27
C LEU A 28 19.60 -30.62 3.38
N SER A 29 18.75 -31.49 3.91
CA SER A 29 19.15 -32.45 4.95
C SER A 29 20.04 -33.59 4.44
N ARG A 30 19.95 -33.90 3.14
CA ARG A 30 20.70 -35.02 2.51
C ARG A 30 21.94 -34.55 1.75
N GLY A 31 21.94 -33.28 1.31
CA GLY A 31 23.00 -32.72 0.46
C GLY A 31 22.85 -33.11 -1.01
N VAL A 32 22.84 -34.40 -1.31
CA VAL A 32 22.70 -34.97 -2.66
C VAL A 32 21.74 -36.15 -2.60
N ALA A 33 20.72 -36.17 -3.46
CA ALA A 33 19.76 -37.28 -3.50
C ALA A 33 19.10 -37.42 -4.88
N THR A 34 18.51 -38.59 -5.13
CA THR A 34 17.67 -38.89 -6.28
C THR A 34 16.22 -38.45 -6.02
N ALA A 35 15.43 -38.34 -7.09
CA ALA A 35 14.00 -38.01 -6.95
C ALA A 35 13.22 -39.03 -6.10
N GLY A 36 13.58 -40.32 -6.19
CA GLY A 36 12.94 -41.36 -5.38
C GLY A 36 13.23 -41.21 -3.90
N GLU A 37 14.51 -41.02 -3.53
CA GLU A 37 14.90 -40.76 -2.13
C GLU A 37 14.26 -39.52 -1.55
N LEU A 38 14.16 -38.44 -2.35
CA LEU A 38 13.51 -37.21 -1.94
C LEU A 38 12.00 -37.37 -1.75
N SER A 39 11.34 -38.12 -2.62
CA SER A 39 9.93 -38.48 -2.47
C SER A 39 9.65 -39.19 -1.15
N ASP A 40 10.48 -40.18 -0.82
CA ASP A 40 10.34 -40.99 0.38
C ASP A 40 10.59 -40.16 1.65
N ILE A 41 11.61 -39.27 1.65
CA ILE A 41 11.94 -38.40 2.80
C ILE A 41 10.94 -37.29 3.00
N SER A 42 10.46 -36.67 1.91
CA SER A 42 9.58 -35.49 1.95
C SER A 42 8.09 -35.85 2.05
N ASN A 43 7.75 -37.13 1.91
CA ASN A 43 6.37 -37.61 1.80
C ASN A 43 5.59 -36.91 0.66
N VAL A 44 6.26 -36.62 -0.46
CA VAL A 44 5.69 -36.09 -1.69
C VAL A 44 5.53 -37.25 -2.69
N PRO A 45 4.36 -37.46 -3.31
CA PRO A 45 4.15 -38.56 -4.26
C PRO A 45 5.20 -38.56 -5.37
N ARG A 46 5.74 -39.75 -5.75
CA ARG A 46 6.78 -39.89 -6.77
C ARG A 46 6.41 -39.26 -8.11
N SER A 47 5.16 -39.40 -8.50
CA SER A 47 4.64 -38.79 -9.75
C SER A 47 4.72 -37.24 -9.73
N ARG A 48 4.66 -36.62 -8.56
CA ARG A 48 4.79 -35.18 -8.39
C ARG A 48 6.20 -34.70 -8.14
N ALA A 49 7.05 -35.58 -7.59
CA ALA A 49 8.42 -35.22 -7.21
C ALA A 49 9.25 -34.74 -8.41
N TYR A 50 9.11 -35.38 -9.57
CA TYR A 50 9.83 -34.99 -10.78
C TYR A 50 9.43 -33.59 -11.27
N ASP A 51 8.14 -33.30 -11.40
CA ASP A 51 7.63 -31.99 -11.84
C ASP A 51 8.06 -30.86 -10.86
N VAL A 52 8.01 -31.17 -9.55
CA VAL A 52 8.37 -30.22 -8.52
C VAL A 52 9.88 -29.96 -8.50
N LEU A 53 10.70 -31.00 -8.69
CA LEU A 53 12.17 -30.85 -8.78
C LEU A 53 12.56 -30.07 -10.05
N GLU A 54 11.93 -30.33 -11.20
CA GLU A 54 12.14 -29.52 -12.40
C GLU A 54 11.76 -28.03 -12.16
N SER A 55 10.65 -27.80 -11.47
CA SER A 55 10.25 -26.43 -11.10
C SER A 55 11.26 -25.75 -10.15
N LEU A 56 11.82 -26.48 -9.18
CA LEU A 56 12.86 -25.95 -8.28
C LEU A 56 14.17 -25.67 -9.03
N GLU A 57 14.51 -26.49 -10.00
CA GLU A 57 15.68 -26.30 -10.86
C GLU A 57 15.51 -25.06 -11.75
N LYS A 58 14.35 -24.89 -12.41
CA LYS A 58 14.01 -23.68 -13.17
C LYS A 58 14.06 -22.40 -12.31
N LYS A 59 13.74 -22.51 -11.03
CA LYS A 59 13.90 -21.39 -10.05
C LYS A 59 15.35 -21.20 -9.60
N GLY A 60 16.27 -22.07 -9.98
CA GLY A 60 17.68 -22.02 -9.59
C GLY A 60 17.92 -22.34 -8.11
N ILE A 61 17.00 -23.04 -7.44
CA ILE A 61 17.06 -23.41 -6.02
C ILE A 61 17.78 -24.73 -5.81
N ILE A 62 17.77 -25.58 -6.83
CA ILE A 62 18.50 -26.83 -6.87
C ILE A 62 19.27 -26.94 -8.19
N ILE A 63 20.25 -27.84 -8.22
CA ILE A 63 21.04 -28.17 -9.40
C ILE A 63 20.82 -29.64 -9.71
N MET A 64 20.52 -29.96 -10.97
CA MET A 64 20.43 -31.32 -11.47
C MET A 64 21.80 -31.79 -11.92
N LYS A 65 22.28 -32.89 -11.34
CA LYS A 65 23.49 -33.59 -11.77
C LYS A 65 23.10 -34.76 -12.67
N ILE A 66 23.46 -34.64 -13.95
CA ILE A 66 23.20 -35.67 -14.95
C ILE A 66 24.01 -36.93 -14.60
N GLY A 67 23.34 -38.07 -14.60
CA GLY A 67 23.92 -39.38 -14.31
C GLY A 67 22.87 -40.48 -14.35
N LYS A 68 23.30 -41.70 -14.11
CA LYS A 68 22.40 -42.87 -13.95
C LYS A 68 22.58 -43.42 -12.53
N PRO A 69 21.68 -43.13 -11.57
CA PRO A 69 20.49 -42.26 -11.68
C PRO A 69 20.80 -40.76 -11.63
N ILE A 70 19.86 -39.92 -12.07
CA ILE A 70 19.91 -38.46 -11.94
C ILE A 70 19.87 -38.10 -10.45
N LYS A 71 20.77 -37.20 -10.03
CA LYS A 71 20.86 -36.70 -8.65
C LYS A 71 20.62 -35.20 -8.61
N TYR A 72 20.09 -34.71 -7.51
CA TYR A 72 19.83 -33.29 -7.24
C TYR A 72 20.71 -32.80 -6.10
N ILE A 73 21.13 -31.55 -6.16
CA ILE A 73 21.99 -30.89 -5.16
C ILE A 73 21.26 -29.58 -4.77
N ALA A 74 21.16 -29.31 -3.48
CA ALA A 74 20.59 -28.04 -3.01
C ALA A 74 21.59 -26.90 -3.19
N VAL A 75 21.12 -25.77 -3.69
CA VAL A 75 21.88 -24.51 -3.64
C VAL A 75 21.90 -24.02 -2.19
N PRO A 76 23.02 -23.46 -1.70
CA PRO A 76 23.09 -22.93 -0.35
C PRO A 76 21.98 -21.91 -0.05
N PRO A 77 21.30 -21.99 1.12
CA PRO A 77 20.19 -21.12 1.45
C PRO A 77 20.49 -19.63 1.33
N SER A 78 21.70 -19.20 1.69
CA SER A 78 22.14 -17.79 1.55
C SER A 78 22.20 -17.33 0.09
N GLU A 79 22.52 -18.22 -0.84
CA GLU A 79 22.53 -17.93 -2.27
C GLU A 79 21.12 -17.92 -2.82
N VAL A 80 20.25 -18.82 -2.35
CA VAL A 80 18.82 -18.83 -2.72
C VAL A 80 18.16 -17.52 -2.32
N VAL A 81 18.42 -16.99 -1.12
CA VAL A 81 17.90 -15.68 -0.68
C VAL A 81 18.30 -14.58 -1.68
N LYS A 82 19.58 -14.52 -2.07
CA LYS A 82 20.07 -13.53 -3.03
C LYS A 82 19.36 -13.66 -4.40
N ARG A 83 19.20 -14.90 -4.88
CA ARG A 83 18.51 -15.17 -6.16
C ARG A 83 17.04 -14.72 -6.12
N VAL A 84 16.33 -15.03 -5.02
CA VAL A 84 14.95 -14.60 -4.83
C VAL A 84 14.85 -13.07 -4.78
N GLN A 85 15.72 -12.40 -4.03
CA GLN A 85 15.76 -10.93 -3.95
C GLN A 85 16.01 -10.30 -5.33
N ASN A 86 16.99 -10.81 -6.08
CA ASN A 86 17.29 -10.30 -7.42
C ASN A 86 16.10 -10.51 -8.37
N LYS A 87 15.49 -11.69 -8.32
CA LYS A 87 14.31 -12.01 -9.14
C LYS A 87 13.14 -11.08 -8.85
N LEU A 88 12.85 -10.81 -7.57
CA LEU A 88 11.80 -9.86 -7.18
C LEU A 88 12.09 -8.45 -7.70
N LYS A 89 13.35 -8.02 -7.64
CA LYS A 89 13.74 -6.71 -8.16
C LYS A 89 13.58 -6.63 -9.68
N GLU A 90 14.07 -7.65 -10.41
CA GLU A 90 13.91 -7.71 -11.87
C GLU A 90 12.44 -7.76 -12.31
N ASP A 91 11.60 -8.51 -11.59
CA ASP A 91 10.17 -8.60 -11.90
C ASP A 91 9.46 -7.26 -11.61
N MET A 92 9.82 -6.57 -10.52
CA MET A 92 9.32 -5.23 -10.20
C MET A 92 9.74 -4.20 -11.27
N ASP A 93 11.02 -4.20 -11.65
CA ASP A 93 11.54 -3.27 -12.67
C ASP A 93 10.84 -3.51 -14.01
N ARG A 94 10.67 -4.77 -14.41
CA ARG A 94 9.94 -5.16 -15.63
C ARG A 94 8.49 -4.71 -15.60
N GLN A 95 7.80 -4.95 -14.49
CA GLN A 95 6.41 -4.55 -14.33
C GLN A 95 6.25 -3.03 -14.34
N THR A 96 7.18 -2.30 -13.73
CA THR A 96 7.22 -0.84 -13.75
C THR A 96 7.35 -0.30 -15.17
N VAL A 97 8.27 -0.84 -15.96
CA VAL A 97 8.46 -0.45 -17.37
C VAL A 97 7.19 -0.74 -18.18
N GLN A 98 6.56 -1.89 -17.98
CA GLN A 98 5.31 -2.23 -18.68
C GLN A 98 4.18 -1.25 -18.34
N LEU A 99 4.03 -0.87 -17.07
CA LEU A 99 3.04 0.12 -16.64
C LEU A 99 3.31 1.52 -17.20
N GLU A 100 4.58 1.94 -17.29
CA GLU A 100 4.93 3.22 -17.94
C GLU A 100 4.61 3.19 -19.45
N GLN A 101 4.79 2.07 -20.13
CA GLN A 101 4.38 1.91 -21.52
C GLN A 101 2.85 2.01 -21.68
N VAL A 102 2.09 1.45 -20.76
CA VAL A 102 0.62 1.56 -20.77
C VAL A 102 0.17 3.01 -20.62
N LYS A 103 0.83 3.82 -19.78
CA LYS A 103 0.51 5.25 -19.61
C LYS A 103 0.55 6.05 -20.91
N THR A 104 1.44 5.69 -21.82
CA THR A 104 1.66 6.40 -23.09
C THR A 104 0.96 5.70 -24.27
N SER A 105 0.20 4.65 -24.02
CA SER A 105 -0.45 3.86 -25.05
C SER A 105 -1.89 4.32 -25.35
N ASP A 106 -2.42 3.89 -26.48
CA ASP A 106 -3.82 4.11 -26.86
C ASP A 106 -4.80 3.49 -25.84
N ILE A 107 -4.38 2.44 -25.15
CA ILE A 107 -5.15 1.81 -24.07
C ILE A 107 -5.48 2.81 -22.96
N MET A 108 -4.51 3.64 -22.56
CA MET A 108 -4.75 4.66 -21.53
C MET A 108 -5.73 5.72 -22.04
N SER A 109 -5.63 6.11 -23.29
CA SER A 109 -6.57 7.04 -23.91
C SER A 109 -7.99 6.48 -23.98
N GLU A 110 -8.12 5.20 -24.31
CA GLU A 110 -9.41 4.49 -24.31
C GLU A 110 -10.01 4.38 -22.91
N LEU A 111 -9.21 4.01 -21.92
CA LEU A 111 -9.64 3.98 -20.52
C LEU A 111 -10.07 5.36 -20.02
N GLN A 112 -9.37 6.41 -20.43
CA GLN A 112 -9.70 7.80 -20.10
C GLN A 112 -11.04 8.21 -20.75
N MET A 113 -11.27 7.84 -22.01
CA MET A 113 -12.56 8.06 -22.69
C MET A 113 -13.70 7.34 -22.00
N LEU A 114 -13.53 6.08 -21.65
CA LEU A 114 -14.53 5.29 -20.90
C LEU A 114 -14.86 5.92 -19.55
N HIS A 115 -13.83 6.36 -18.84
CA HIS A 115 -14.00 7.09 -17.57
C HIS A 115 -14.79 8.38 -17.76
N THR A 116 -14.43 9.19 -18.77
CA THR A 116 -15.09 10.47 -19.04
C THR A 116 -16.55 10.29 -19.49
N GLN A 117 -16.83 9.30 -20.34
CA GLN A 117 -18.19 8.98 -20.77
C GLN A 117 -19.08 8.47 -19.61
N GLY A 118 -18.46 7.77 -18.63
CA GLY A 118 -19.15 7.34 -17.40
C GLY A 118 -19.53 8.51 -16.50
N VAL A 119 -18.73 9.58 -16.49
CA VAL A 119 -18.91 10.74 -15.62
C VAL A 119 -19.96 11.75 -16.14
N GLU A 120 -20.31 11.73 -17.44
CA GLU A 120 -21.29 12.69 -18.01
C GLU A 120 -22.74 12.54 -17.50
N LYS A 121 -23.07 11.47 -16.80
CA LYS A 121 -24.37 11.30 -16.13
C LYS A 121 -24.21 11.39 -14.62
N VAL A 122 -23.90 12.57 -14.11
CA VAL A 122 -23.78 12.77 -12.66
C VAL A 122 -25.16 12.74 -12.01
N TYR A 123 -25.57 11.57 -11.53
CA TYR A 123 -26.65 11.47 -10.56
C TYR A 123 -26.16 11.97 -9.19
N PRO A 124 -27.02 12.56 -8.34
CA PRO A 124 -26.62 12.96 -6.98
C PRO A 124 -25.97 11.86 -6.14
N THR A 125 -26.27 10.59 -6.45
CA THR A 125 -25.64 9.40 -5.85
C THR A 125 -24.19 9.20 -6.27
N GLU A 126 -23.74 9.79 -7.37
CA GLU A 126 -22.36 9.70 -7.88
C GLU A 126 -21.46 10.80 -7.33
N MET A 127 -22.07 11.80 -6.65
CA MET A 127 -21.32 12.83 -5.93
C MET A 127 -20.67 12.31 -4.64
N THR A 128 -20.93 11.06 -4.26
CA THR A 128 -20.40 10.47 -3.02
C THR A 128 -19.79 9.11 -3.27
N ALA A 129 -18.63 8.85 -2.64
CA ALA A 129 -17.98 7.56 -2.66
C ALA A 129 -17.62 7.12 -1.24
N SER A 130 -17.86 5.85 -0.91
CA SER A 130 -17.39 5.25 0.34
C SER A 130 -16.04 4.55 0.10
N ILE A 131 -15.05 4.88 0.92
CA ILE A 131 -13.69 4.38 0.81
C ILE A 131 -13.35 3.60 2.08
N LYS A 132 -12.98 2.33 1.95
CA LYS A 132 -12.59 1.47 3.08
C LYS A 132 -11.09 1.23 3.11
N GLY A 133 -10.55 1.21 4.32
CA GLY A 133 -9.15 0.97 4.60
C GLY A 133 -8.29 2.23 4.52
N MET A 134 -7.44 2.40 5.50
CA MET A 134 -6.63 3.62 5.66
C MET A 134 -5.70 3.88 4.46
N SER A 135 -5.12 2.84 3.85
CA SER A 135 -4.28 3.00 2.66
C SER A 135 -5.06 3.63 1.52
N ASN A 136 -6.23 3.05 1.19
CA ASN A 136 -7.08 3.56 0.11
C ASN A 136 -7.57 4.99 0.37
N ILE A 137 -7.86 5.31 1.66
CA ILE A 137 -8.26 6.66 2.07
C ILE A 137 -7.11 7.64 1.81
N TYR A 138 -5.87 7.30 2.18
CA TYR A 138 -4.72 8.18 1.95
C TYR A 138 -4.34 8.30 0.48
N ASP A 139 -4.45 7.22 -0.30
CA ASP A 139 -4.23 7.25 -1.74
C ASP A 139 -5.23 8.20 -2.43
N HIS A 140 -6.50 8.13 -2.01
CA HIS A 140 -7.53 9.03 -2.51
C HIS A 140 -7.27 10.49 -2.08
N ILE A 141 -6.95 10.73 -0.80
CA ILE A 141 -6.57 12.06 -0.33
C ILE A 141 -5.38 12.59 -1.13
N SER A 142 -4.34 11.79 -1.35
CA SER A 142 -3.17 12.18 -2.14
C SER A 142 -3.55 12.62 -3.55
N SER A 143 -4.40 11.84 -4.23
CA SER A 143 -4.91 12.16 -5.58
C SER A 143 -5.68 13.48 -5.61
N VAL A 144 -6.54 13.73 -4.63
CA VAL A 144 -7.29 14.99 -4.53
C VAL A 144 -6.36 16.18 -4.25
N LEU A 145 -5.37 16.01 -3.35
CA LEU A 145 -4.38 17.05 -3.04
C LEU A 145 -3.50 17.43 -4.24
N GLU A 146 -3.18 16.48 -5.13
CA GLU A 146 -2.41 16.76 -6.33
C GLU A 146 -3.09 17.79 -7.26
N ASN A 147 -4.43 17.82 -7.25
CA ASN A 147 -5.26 18.69 -8.08
C ASN A 147 -5.64 20.01 -7.39
N ALA A 148 -5.29 20.20 -6.11
CA ALA A 148 -5.61 21.41 -5.36
C ALA A 148 -4.92 22.65 -5.95
N LYS A 149 -5.67 23.77 -6.01
CA LYS A 149 -5.25 25.04 -6.62
C LYS A 149 -5.21 26.20 -5.64
N ASP A 150 -6.20 26.27 -4.73
CA ASP A 150 -6.42 27.46 -3.90
C ASP A 150 -6.10 27.16 -2.42
N PHE A 151 -6.75 26.18 -1.84
CA PHE A 151 -6.55 25.85 -0.42
C PHE A 151 -6.89 24.41 -0.05
N VAL A 152 -6.28 23.97 1.05
CA VAL A 152 -6.56 22.69 1.70
C VAL A 152 -6.79 22.92 3.18
N TYR A 153 -7.95 22.49 3.70
CA TYR A 153 -8.27 22.51 5.12
C TYR A 153 -8.34 21.08 5.66
N ILE A 154 -7.65 20.84 6.76
CA ILE A 154 -7.57 19.52 7.41
C ILE A 154 -7.96 19.66 8.87
N SER A 155 -8.95 18.89 9.31
CA SER A 155 -9.23 18.67 10.73
C SER A 155 -8.93 17.22 11.07
N THR A 156 -8.22 16.97 12.16
CA THR A 156 -7.76 15.61 12.46
C THR A 156 -7.43 15.43 13.96
N THR A 157 -7.41 14.18 14.40
CA THR A 157 -6.95 13.79 15.73
C THR A 157 -5.43 13.88 15.83
N ASP A 158 -4.89 13.78 17.03
CA ASP A 158 -3.44 13.76 17.28
C ASP A 158 -2.72 12.60 16.57
N GLN A 159 -3.24 11.39 16.68
CA GLN A 159 -2.72 10.23 15.95
C GLN A 159 -2.95 10.33 14.43
N GLY A 160 -4.10 10.88 14.03
CA GLY A 160 -4.42 11.14 12.64
C GLY A 160 -3.47 12.13 11.99
N LEU A 161 -2.95 13.12 12.73
CA LEU A 161 -1.94 14.05 12.23
C LEU A 161 -0.61 13.36 11.97
N VAL A 162 -0.13 12.54 12.92
CA VAL A 162 1.13 11.79 12.76
C VAL A 162 1.09 10.95 11.49
N ARG A 163 0.01 10.17 11.30
CA ARG A 163 -0.16 9.35 10.10
C ARG A 163 -0.20 10.18 8.81
N LYS A 164 -0.88 11.35 8.82
CA LYS A 164 -0.94 12.24 7.64
C LYS A 164 0.39 12.91 7.36
N ALA A 165 1.16 13.27 8.38
CA ALA A 165 2.49 13.83 8.20
C ALA A 165 3.39 12.87 7.41
N ASP A 166 3.40 11.59 7.77
CA ASP A 166 4.18 10.57 7.08
C ASP A 166 3.65 10.28 5.66
N ALA A 167 2.35 9.97 5.56
CA ALA A 167 1.75 9.50 4.30
C ALA A 167 1.68 10.61 3.23
N LEU A 168 1.42 11.87 3.62
CA LEU A 168 1.17 12.98 2.70
C LEU A 168 2.30 14.00 2.63
N LYS A 169 3.48 13.68 3.15
CA LYS A 169 4.64 14.58 3.18
C LYS A 169 5.00 15.16 1.80
N LYS A 170 4.98 14.30 0.77
CA LYS A 170 5.26 14.73 -0.61
C LYS A 170 4.21 15.73 -1.11
N ASN A 171 2.94 15.48 -0.81
CA ASN A 171 1.83 16.36 -1.19
C ASN A 171 1.95 17.73 -0.53
N PHE A 172 2.19 17.80 0.78
CA PHE A 172 2.39 19.08 1.48
C PHE A 172 3.52 19.91 0.89
N LYS A 173 4.64 19.26 0.57
CA LYS A 173 5.78 19.93 -0.08
C LYS A 173 5.43 20.47 -1.47
N GLN A 174 4.66 19.73 -2.26
CA GLN A 174 4.22 20.15 -3.58
C GLN A 174 3.20 21.30 -3.50
N LEU A 175 2.21 21.21 -2.59
CA LEU A 175 1.21 22.23 -2.36
C LEU A 175 1.85 23.56 -1.96
N LYS A 176 2.84 23.54 -1.05
CA LYS A 176 3.61 24.74 -0.68
C LYS A 176 4.31 25.36 -1.89
N LYS A 177 4.93 24.54 -2.76
CA LYS A 177 5.57 25.03 -3.99
C LYS A 177 4.57 25.66 -4.97
N LYS A 178 3.35 25.14 -5.01
CA LYS A 178 2.25 25.70 -5.84
C LYS A 178 1.62 26.96 -5.24
N GLY A 179 1.97 27.34 -4.00
CA GLY A 179 1.35 28.47 -3.29
C GLY A 179 -0.03 28.17 -2.72
N VAL A 180 -0.44 26.92 -2.62
CA VAL A 180 -1.73 26.51 -2.06
C VAL A 180 -1.72 26.73 -0.55
N LYS A 181 -2.76 27.37 -0.03
CA LYS A 181 -2.91 27.65 1.41
C LYS A 181 -3.32 26.40 2.17
N ILE A 182 -2.53 25.97 3.15
CA ILE A 182 -2.85 24.79 3.96
C ILE A 182 -3.14 25.22 5.40
N ARG A 183 -4.32 24.82 5.93
CA ARG A 183 -4.72 25.02 7.32
C ARG A 183 -5.01 23.68 7.97
N ILE A 184 -4.45 23.47 9.16
CA ILE A 184 -4.61 22.22 9.91
C ILE A 184 -5.12 22.53 11.31
N SER A 185 -6.27 21.98 11.70
CA SER A 185 -6.77 21.99 13.08
C SER A 185 -6.54 20.62 13.73
N VAL A 186 -5.95 20.61 14.92
CA VAL A 186 -5.54 19.40 15.62
C VAL A 186 -5.42 19.62 17.12
N PRO A 187 -5.73 18.62 17.98
CA PRO A 187 -5.40 18.69 19.40
C PRO A 187 -3.88 18.73 19.63
N LEU A 188 -3.42 19.69 20.45
CA LEU A 188 -2.04 19.76 20.88
C LEU A 188 -1.80 18.77 22.03
N THR A 189 -1.17 17.65 21.74
CA THR A 189 -0.79 16.62 22.70
C THR A 189 0.70 16.30 22.58
N LYS A 190 1.22 15.46 23.48
CA LYS A 190 2.60 14.96 23.37
C LYS A 190 2.80 14.15 22.09
N VAL A 191 1.73 13.50 21.58
CA VAL A 191 1.74 12.67 20.38
C VAL A 191 1.79 13.53 19.11
N SER A 192 0.96 14.56 19.03
CA SER A 192 0.86 15.43 17.83
C SER A 192 2.00 16.44 17.71
N LYS A 193 2.67 16.80 18.81
CA LYS A 193 3.68 17.87 18.85
C LYS A 193 4.79 17.70 17.80
N PRO A 194 5.46 16.54 17.64
CA PRO A 194 6.50 16.38 16.63
C PRO A 194 5.99 16.61 15.20
N ALA A 195 4.81 16.06 14.87
CA ALA A 195 4.19 16.25 13.57
C ALA A 195 3.74 17.70 13.33
N ILE A 196 3.27 18.40 14.36
CA ILE A 196 2.96 19.83 14.28
C ILE A 196 4.23 20.63 13.95
N ASP A 197 5.33 20.38 14.65
CA ASP A 197 6.58 21.11 14.44
C ASP A 197 7.15 20.88 13.02
N GLU A 198 6.98 19.68 12.47
CA GLU A 198 7.32 19.38 11.08
C GLU A 198 6.40 20.09 10.08
N LEU A 199 5.09 20.02 10.31
CA LEU A 199 4.10 20.52 9.34
C LEU A 199 3.96 22.05 9.33
N LYS A 200 4.42 22.75 10.36
CA LYS A 200 4.48 24.24 10.38
C LYS A 200 5.30 24.81 9.23
N GLU A 201 6.22 24.06 8.68
CA GLU A 201 6.94 24.46 7.48
C GLU A 201 6.02 24.62 6.28
N TYR A 202 4.95 23.83 6.19
CA TYR A 202 4.07 23.72 5.02
C TYR A 202 2.69 24.35 5.25
N ALA A 203 2.22 24.40 6.49
CA ALA A 203 0.85 24.72 6.83
C ALA A 203 0.75 25.66 8.04
N GLU A 204 -0.34 26.43 8.11
CA GLU A 204 -0.75 27.07 9.35
C GLU A 204 -1.49 26.05 10.22
N VAL A 205 -0.96 25.80 11.44
CA VAL A 205 -1.53 24.81 12.36
C VAL A 205 -2.13 25.52 13.57
N ARG A 206 -3.37 25.18 13.93
CA ARG A 206 -4.06 25.69 15.11
C ARG A 206 -4.57 24.57 16.01
N HIS A 207 -4.65 24.87 17.27
CA HIS A 207 -5.18 23.96 18.28
C HIS A 207 -6.72 23.91 18.23
N CYS A 208 -7.25 22.69 18.23
CA CYS A 208 -8.67 22.42 18.32
C CYS A 208 -8.92 21.16 19.14
N ASP A 209 -9.84 21.22 20.11
CA ASP A 209 -10.16 20.08 21.00
C ASP A 209 -11.22 19.13 20.43
N ASN A 210 -11.56 19.26 19.16
CA ASN A 210 -12.54 18.36 18.55
C ASN A 210 -11.87 17.15 17.85
N ASP A 211 -12.55 16.03 17.83
CA ASP A 211 -12.12 14.79 17.19
C ASP A 211 -12.59 14.69 15.73
N SER A 212 -12.92 15.81 15.06
CA SER A 212 -13.36 15.78 13.67
C SER A 212 -12.22 15.34 12.74
N ARG A 213 -12.55 14.53 11.77
CA ARG A 213 -11.58 13.93 10.83
C ARG A 213 -12.05 14.18 9.40
N PHE A 214 -11.56 15.28 8.78
CA PHE A 214 -11.90 15.58 7.39
C PHE A 214 -10.77 16.30 6.65
N VAL A 215 -10.84 16.27 5.33
CA VAL A 215 -10.03 17.05 4.39
C VAL A 215 -10.97 17.74 3.42
N LEU A 216 -10.85 19.06 3.31
CA LEU A 216 -11.60 19.90 2.38
C LEU A 216 -10.63 20.55 1.40
N VAL A 217 -10.93 20.45 0.11
CA VAL A 217 -10.08 20.98 -0.97
C VAL A 217 -10.86 21.93 -1.85
N ASP A 218 -10.35 23.15 -1.99
CA ASP A 218 -10.85 24.21 -2.87
C ASP A 218 -12.36 24.53 -2.73
N GLY A 219 -12.98 24.18 -1.59
CA GLY A 219 -14.41 24.33 -1.36
C GLY A 219 -15.28 23.49 -2.31
N LYS A 220 -14.74 22.45 -2.91
CA LYS A 220 -15.42 21.58 -3.88
C LYS A 220 -15.49 20.14 -3.42
N GLN A 221 -14.40 19.62 -2.88
CA GLN A 221 -14.26 18.22 -2.47
C GLN A 221 -14.09 18.14 -0.96
N LEU A 222 -14.88 17.26 -0.33
CA LEU A 222 -14.82 16.99 1.09
C LEU A 222 -14.65 15.48 1.31
N ILE A 223 -13.64 15.09 2.08
CA ILE A 223 -13.43 13.71 2.51
C ILE A 223 -13.53 13.70 4.02
N PHE A 224 -14.46 12.94 4.59
CA PHE A 224 -14.58 12.83 6.05
C PHE A 224 -14.65 11.37 6.49
N MET A 225 -14.01 11.08 7.61
CA MET A 225 -13.96 9.76 8.21
C MET A 225 -15.20 9.56 9.10
N LEU A 226 -15.82 8.38 8.98
CA LEU A 226 -17.07 8.07 9.68
C LEU A 226 -16.89 7.61 11.12
N VAL A 227 -15.71 7.12 11.46
CA VAL A 227 -15.43 6.46 12.76
C VAL A 227 -14.25 7.14 13.43
N SER A 228 -14.26 7.16 14.77
CA SER A 228 -13.09 7.58 15.55
C SER A 228 -11.92 6.64 15.34
N ASP A 229 -10.73 7.17 15.14
CA ASP A 229 -9.50 6.36 15.01
C ASP A 229 -8.98 5.82 16.35
N LYS A 230 -9.66 6.13 17.45
CA LYS A 230 -9.43 5.52 18.77
C LYS A 230 -10.11 4.16 18.88
N ASP A 231 -11.18 3.94 18.11
CA ASP A 231 -12.11 2.81 18.29
C ASP A 231 -11.99 1.76 17.18
N ILE A 232 -11.19 2.01 16.14
CA ILE A 232 -11.16 1.15 14.96
C ILE A 232 -9.75 0.80 14.51
N ASN A 233 -9.56 -0.44 14.04
CA ASN A 233 -8.34 -0.85 13.36
C ASN A 233 -8.24 -0.16 11.99
N ALA A 234 -7.04 0.23 11.60
CA ALA A 234 -6.74 0.92 10.36
C ALA A 234 -7.35 0.26 9.09
N SER A 235 -7.42 -1.07 9.07
CA SER A 235 -7.99 -1.83 7.94
C SER A 235 -9.50 -1.65 7.76
N TYR A 236 -10.20 -1.23 8.81
CA TYR A 236 -11.66 -1.04 8.82
C TYR A 236 -12.07 0.44 8.82
N ASP A 237 -11.10 1.37 8.85
CA ASP A 237 -11.41 2.80 8.77
C ASP A 237 -12.18 3.09 7.47
N THR A 238 -13.19 3.92 7.57
CA THR A 238 -14.09 4.23 6.46
C THR A 238 -14.24 5.73 6.33
N ALA A 239 -14.08 6.22 5.11
CA ALA A 239 -14.33 7.61 4.74
C ALA A 239 -15.43 7.72 3.69
N VAL A 240 -16.07 8.87 3.66
CA VAL A 240 -16.93 9.29 2.56
C VAL A 240 -16.26 10.45 1.86
N ALA A 241 -16.05 10.31 0.56
CA ALA A 241 -15.64 11.40 -0.32
C ALA A 241 -16.89 12.01 -0.97
N ILE A 242 -16.97 13.33 -0.97
CA ILE A 242 -18.06 14.11 -1.56
C ILE A 242 -17.46 15.10 -2.55
N ASP A 243 -17.91 15.05 -3.79
CA ASP A 243 -17.62 16.03 -4.82
C ASP A 243 -18.88 16.85 -5.11
N ALA A 244 -19.22 17.72 -4.19
CA ALA A 244 -20.41 18.57 -4.24
C ALA A 244 -20.06 19.98 -3.75
N PRO A 245 -19.81 20.94 -4.65
CA PRO A 245 -19.36 22.28 -4.29
C PRO A 245 -20.29 23.01 -3.33
N PHE A 246 -21.61 22.84 -3.48
CA PHE A 246 -22.60 23.45 -2.57
C PHE A 246 -22.43 22.97 -1.13
N PHE A 247 -22.27 21.64 -0.94
CA PHE A 247 -22.08 21.06 0.38
C PHE A 247 -20.70 21.37 0.96
N ALA A 248 -19.65 21.23 0.14
CA ALA A 248 -18.26 21.53 0.53
C ALA A 248 -18.10 23.00 0.97
N LYS A 249 -18.79 23.94 0.31
CA LYS A 249 -18.81 25.37 0.67
C LYS A 249 -19.39 25.60 2.06
N SER A 250 -20.47 24.91 2.42
CA SER A 250 -21.04 24.99 3.76
C SER A 250 -20.07 24.54 4.84
N PHE A 251 -19.32 23.47 4.59
CA PHE A 251 -18.24 23.02 5.49
C PHE A 251 -17.07 24.02 5.56
N GLN A 252 -16.72 24.64 4.45
CA GLN A 252 -15.70 25.71 4.44
C GLN A 252 -16.10 26.85 5.37
N ASP A 253 -17.33 27.34 5.25
CA ASP A 253 -17.83 28.46 6.06
C ASP A 253 -17.84 28.12 7.56
N LEU A 254 -18.19 26.88 7.91
CA LEU A 254 -18.10 26.37 9.30
C LEU A 254 -16.65 26.30 9.79
N PHE A 255 -15.74 25.80 8.97
CA PHE A 255 -14.34 25.73 9.32
C PHE A 255 -13.73 27.12 9.51
N ASP A 256 -13.96 28.05 8.59
CA ASP A 256 -13.44 29.41 8.65
C ASP A 256 -13.93 30.17 9.89
N LYS A 257 -15.20 30.03 10.26
CA LYS A 257 -15.74 30.61 11.51
C LYS A 257 -15.03 30.06 12.75
N ASN A 258 -14.83 28.75 12.81
CA ASN A 258 -14.16 28.13 13.93
C ASN A 258 -12.66 28.43 13.94
N TRP A 259 -12.04 28.56 12.75
CA TRP A 259 -10.61 28.81 12.61
C TRP A 259 -10.16 30.08 13.30
N GLU A 260 -10.94 31.15 13.23
CA GLU A 260 -10.61 32.44 13.84
C GLU A 260 -10.50 32.37 15.37
N SER A 261 -11.29 31.51 16.00
CA SER A 261 -11.28 31.30 17.45
C SER A 261 -10.22 30.33 17.94
N MET A 262 -9.59 29.53 17.04
CA MET A 262 -8.58 28.54 17.39
C MET A 262 -7.23 29.19 17.75
N LYS A 263 -6.57 28.64 18.77
CA LYS A 263 -5.25 29.10 19.19
C LYS A 263 -4.18 28.67 18.16
N LYS A 264 -3.42 29.63 17.67
CA LYS A 264 -2.26 29.36 16.78
C LYS A 264 -1.17 28.59 17.53
N LEU A 265 -0.61 27.58 16.90
CA LEU A 265 0.44 26.71 17.44
C LEU A 265 1.83 27.06 16.87
#